data_22efb3335dd0f27cd38b13d2cd3b6639
#
_entry.id   22efb3335dd0f27cd38b13d2cd3b6639
#
_cell.length_a   1.000
_cell.length_b   1.000
_cell.length_c   1.000
_cell.angle_alpha   90.00
_cell.angle_beta   90.00
_cell.angle_gamma   90.00
#
_symmetry.space_group_name_H-M   'P 1'
#
loop_
_entity.id
_entity.type
_entity.pdbx_description
1 polymer ?
#
loop_
_entity_poly.entity_id
_entity_poly.type
_entity_poly.pdbx_seq_one_letter_code
_entity_poly.pdbx_strand_id
1 'polypeptide(L)'
;HPVNRRQRQMCIRDSDYLDQLDTFLDKILPTAFALVKETAKRFTTYESIEVTCSEMDTKLATTKNYIKIKGDKAIWSNSWDAAGKEIVWDMVHYDVQLIGGIGLHKGKIAEMQTGEGKTLVATLPVFLNALTGNGVHLVTVNDYLAKRDCTWMAPIFEFHGLTIDCIDRYKPHSKERKDAYLADITYGTNNEFGFDYLRDNMANREQDRVQRRHSYAIVDEVDSVLIDDARTPLIISGPVPKGDNHEFEILKPKISSLVQIQKQLVTKILSESKKLIVSGDNENGGFKLLQAYRGLPKSKALIKFLSEEGVKQTLLKTENFYMQDNNREMPKVDADLYFTIDEKNNQIELTDKGIDHLSDNVNDPDFFVLPDLSSEIAQIENENLSTEEEANKKDKIFNDFNEKSERIHTMNQLLKAYTL
;
A
#
# COMPACT_ATOMS: atom_id res chain seq x y z
N HIS A 1 -12.91 32.45 0.61
CA HIS A 1 -12.34 31.79 -0.59
C HIS A 1 -13.47 31.16 -1.39
N PRO A 2 -13.67 31.49 -2.69
CA PRO A 2 -14.80 30.98 -3.51
C PRO A 2 -14.82 29.48 -3.70
N VAL A 3 -13.65 28.82 -3.63
CA VAL A 3 -13.49 27.36 -3.77
C VAL A 3 -14.18 26.60 -2.64
N ASN A 4 -14.14 27.13 -1.41
CA ASN A 4 -14.74 26.47 -0.23
C ASN A 4 -16.28 26.45 -0.25
N ARG A 5 -16.94 27.37 -0.94
CA ARG A 5 -18.42 27.42 -0.99
C ARG A 5 -18.99 26.37 -1.96
N ARG A 6 -18.37 26.18 -3.13
CA ARG A 6 -18.78 25.16 -4.11
C ARG A 6 -18.50 23.74 -3.59
N GLN A 7 -17.34 23.52 -2.97
CA GLN A 7 -17.02 22.22 -2.34
C GLN A 7 -17.98 21.89 -1.18
N ARG A 8 -18.31 22.85 -0.32
CA ARG A 8 -19.30 22.66 0.75
C ARG A 8 -20.70 22.36 0.22
N GLN A 9 -21.13 23.03 -0.85
CA GLN A 9 -22.43 22.77 -1.48
C GLN A 9 -22.48 21.40 -2.18
N MET A 10 -21.36 20.94 -2.77
CA MET A 10 -21.25 19.62 -3.35
C MET A 10 -21.28 18.54 -2.26
N CYS A 11 -20.52 18.70 -1.17
CA CYS A 11 -20.54 17.76 -0.04
C CYS A 11 -21.93 17.66 0.63
N ILE A 12 -22.66 18.75 0.76
CA ILE A 12 -24.02 18.77 1.33
C ILE A 12 -24.98 18.01 0.39
N ARG A 13 -24.92 18.23 -0.91
CA ARG A 13 -25.76 17.49 -1.89
C ARG A 13 -25.46 15.99 -1.90
N ASP A 14 -24.19 15.62 -1.82
CA ASP A 14 -23.77 14.21 -1.78
C ASP A 14 -24.25 13.55 -0.48
N SER A 15 -24.19 14.24 0.66
CA SER A 15 -24.69 13.76 1.95
C SER A 15 -26.20 13.53 1.89
N ASP A 16 -26.96 14.51 1.43
CA ASP A 16 -28.43 14.40 1.31
C ASP A 16 -28.84 13.26 0.38
N TYR A 17 -28.10 13.05 -0.70
CA TYR A 17 -28.33 11.93 -1.63
C TYR A 17 -28.07 10.58 -0.97
N LEU A 18 -26.98 10.44 -0.22
CA LEU A 18 -26.65 9.20 0.48
C LEU A 18 -27.67 8.88 1.56
N ASP A 19 -28.12 9.86 2.33
CA ASP A 19 -29.16 9.69 3.36
C ASP A 19 -30.51 9.25 2.77
N GLN A 20 -30.86 9.80 1.60
CA GLN A 20 -32.05 9.38 0.86
C GLN A 20 -31.92 7.96 0.33
N LEU A 21 -30.73 7.61 -0.16
CA LEU A 21 -30.46 6.27 -0.66
C LEU A 21 -30.54 5.23 0.45
N ASP A 22 -29.95 5.49 1.61
CA ASP A 22 -30.01 4.61 2.76
C ASP A 22 -31.46 4.42 3.25
N THR A 23 -32.23 5.50 3.30
CA THR A 23 -33.66 5.44 3.64
C THR A 23 -34.44 4.61 2.64
N PHE A 24 -34.11 4.70 1.35
CA PHE A 24 -34.76 3.91 0.31
C PHE A 24 -34.39 2.43 0.40
N LEU A 25 -33.10 2.13 0.63
CA LEU A 25 -32.62 0.76 0.83
C LEU A 25 -33.32 0.10 2.03
N ASP A 26 -33.44 0.81 3.14
CA ASP A 26 -34.18 0.34 4.32
C ASP A 26 -35.64 -0.01 4.00
N LYS A 27 -36.29 0.81 3.19
CA LYS A 27 -37.68 0.58 2.78
C LYS A 27 -37.85 -0.67 1.92
N ILE A 28 -36.93 -0.96 1.00
CA ILE A 28 -36.99 -2.10 0.11
C ILE A 28 -36.34 -3.37 0.69
N LEU A 29 -35.60 -3.27 1.80
CA LEU A 29 -34.86 -4.37 2.42
C LEU A 29 -35.72 -5.65 2.60
N PRO A 30 -36.96 -5.60 3.17
CA PRO A 30 -37.75 -6.82 3.34
C PRO A 30 -38.05 -7.52 1.99
N THR A 31 -38.34 -6.74 0.95
CA THR A 31 -38.63 -7.26 -0.37
C THR A 31 -37.38 -7.84 -1.04
N ALA A 32 -36.24 -7.15 -0.95
CA ALA A 32 -34.97 -7.61 -1.48
C ALA A 32 -34.52 -8.93 -0.82
N PHE A 33 -34.60 -9.03 0.49
CA PHE A 33 -34.26 -10.25 1.22
C PHE A 33 -35.22 -11.40 0.90
N ALA A 34 -36.51 -11.11 0.76
CA ALA A 34 -37.49 -12.11 0.36
C ALA A 34 -37.22 -12.65 -1.05
N LEU A 35 -36.83 -11.79 -1.99
CA LEU A 35 -36.45 -12.21 -3.35
C LEU A 35 -35.23 -13.15 -3.34
N VAL A 36 -34.16 -12.80 -2.64
CA VAL A 36 -32.97 -13.65 -2.55
C VAL A 36 -33.29 -14.98 -1.89
N LYS A 37 -34.05 -14.97 -0.77
CA LYS A 37 -34.48 -16.19 -0.07
C LYS A 37 -35.36 -17.08 -0.96
N GLU A 38 -36.31 -16.50 -1.68
CA GLU A 38 -37.18 -17.24 -2.61
C GLU A 38 -36.39 -17.82 -3.79
N THR A 39 -35.44 -17.09 -4.33
CA THR A 39 -34.55 -17.59 -5.40
C THR A 39 -33.71 -18.76 -4.91
N ALA A 40 -33.08 -18.65 -3.75
CA ALA A 40 -32.35 -19.75 -3.12
C ALA A 40 -33.25 -20.99 -2.94
N LYS A 41 -34.50 -20.79 -2.46
CA LYS A 41 -35.47 -21.86 -2.29
C LYS A 41 -35.86 -22.50 -3.62
N ARG A 42 -36.03 -21.74 -4.69
CA ARG A 42 -36.34 -22.28 -6.02
C ARG A 42 -35.21 -23.13 -6.58
N PHE A 43 -33.96 -22.68 -6.45
CA PHE A 43 -32.79 -23.48 -6.84
C PHE A 43 -32.67 -24.77 -6.02
N THR A 44 -33.08 -24.77 -4.74
CA THR A 44 -33.10 -26.00 -3.91
C THR A 44 -34.24 -26.94 -4.33
N THR A 45 -35.38 -26.39 -4.74
CA THR A 45 -36.60 -27.18 -5.01
C THR A 45 -36.61 -27.78 -6.42
N TYR A 46 -36.06 -27.10 -7.41
CA TYR A 46 -36.13 -27.46 -8.80
C TYR A 46 -34.74 -27.67 -9.39
N GLU A 47 -34.57 -28.74 -10.20
CA GLU A 47 -33.32 -29.00 -10.92
C GLU A 47 -32.99 -27.89 -11.93
N SER A 48 -34.03 -27.23 -12.45
CA SER A 48 -33.92 -26.08 -13.34
C SER A 48 -35.08 -25.12 -13.21
N ILE A 49 -34.80 -23.82 -13.45
CA ILE A 49 -35.80 -22.76 -13.43
C ILE A 49 -35.88 -22.16 -14.82
N GLU A 50 -37.12 -22.18 -15.40
CA GLU A 50 -37.37 -21.53 -16.67
C GLU A 50 -37.89 -20.11 -16.46
N VAL A 51 -37.25 -19.14 -17.13
CA VAL A 51 -37.65 -17.72 -17.13
C VAL A 51 -37.72 -17.19 -18.56
N THR A 52 -38.39 -16.07 -18.77
CA THR A 52 -38.34 -15.36 -20.06
C THR A 52 -36.89 -14.86 -20.28
N CYS A 53 -36.35 -15.16 -21.45
CA CYS A 53 -34.96 -14.84 -21.78
C CYS A 53 -34.77 -13.32 -21.88
N SER A 54 -33.78 -12.80 -21.15
CA SER A 54 -33.31 -11.43 -21.25
C SER A 54 -32.02 -11.34 -22.10
N GLU A 55 -31.60 -10.11 -22.44
CA GLU A 55 -30.33 -9.88 -23.11
C GLU A 55 -29.15 -10.33 -22.23
N MET A 56 -29.27 -10.18 -20.89
CA MET A 56 -28.26 -10.61 -19.96
C MET A 56 -28.17 -12.15 -19.92
N ASP A 57 -29.28 -12.87 -19.89
CA ASP A 57 -29.28 -14.33 -19.96
C ASP A 57 -28.56 -14.83 -21.22
N THR A 58 -28.82 -14.19 -22.36
CA THR A 58 -28.13 -14.52 -23.62
C THR A 58 -26.64 -14.31 -23.52
N LYS A 59 -26.19 -13.20 -22.92
CA LYS A 59 -24.78 -12.91 -22.70
C LYS A 59 -24.13 -13.90 -21.73
N LEU A 60 -24.77 -14.20 -20.62
CA LEU A 60 -24.28 -15.16 -19.63
C LEU A 60 -24.18 -16.58 -20.19
N ALA A 61 -25.14 -17.01 -21.01
CA ALA A 61 -25.12 -18.31 -21.63
C ALA A 61 -23.93 -18.56 -22.57
N THR A 62 -23.23 -17.50 -23.02
CA THR A 62 -22.00 -17.64 -23.82
C THR A 62 -20.79 -18.01 -22.98
N THR A 63 -20.81 -17.72 -21.68
CA THR A 63 -19.66 -17.88 -20.77
C THR A 63 -19.92 -18.84 -19.61
N LYS A 64 -21.19 -19.11 -19.30
CA LYS A 64 -21.63 -19.91 -18.16
C LYS A 64 -22.34 -21.17 -18.61
N ASN A 65 -22.05 -22.29 -18.00
CA ASN A 65 -22.60 -23.60 -18.34
C ASN A 65 -23.95 -23.92 -17.66
N TYR A 66 -24.32 -23.16 -16.64
CA TYR A 66 -25.58 -23.33 -15.88
C TYR A 66 -26.77 -22.59 -16.47
N ILE A 67 -26.59 -21.91 -17.60
CA ILE A 67 -27.67 -21.23 -18.33
C ILE A 67 -27.74 -21.77 -19.76
N LYS A 68 -28.92 -22.15 -20.19
CA LYS A 68 -29.17 -22.59 -21.56
C LYS A 68 -30.34 -21.82 -22.15
N ILE A 69 -30.18 -21.31 -23.36
CA ILE A 69 -31.24 -20.60 -24.07
C ILE A 69 -32.03 -21.58 -24.98
N LYS A 70 -33.36 -21.56 -24.85
CA LYS A 70 -34.27 -22.37 -25.66
C LYS A 70 -35.44 -21.52 -26.14
N GLY A 71 -35.35 -21.03 -27.37
CA GLY A 71 -36.31 -20.10 -27.93
C GLY A 71 -36.33 -18.78 -27.17
N ASP A 72 -37.48 -18.41 -26.64
CA ASP A 72 -37.69 -17.20 -25.82
C ASP A 72 -37.48 -17.41 -24.32
N LYS A 73 -36.97 -18.59 -23.92
CA LYS A 73 -36.76 -18.95 -22.52
C LYS A 73 -35.28 -19.13 -22.21
N ALA A 74 -34.87 -18.71 -21.00
CA ALA A 74 -33.63 -19.07 -20.39
C ALA A 74 -33.90 -20.14 -19.31
N ILE A 75 -33.08 -21.20 -19.33
CA ILE A 75 -33.17 -22.34 -18.42
C ILE A 75 -31.94 -22.28 -17.52
N TRP A 76 -32.15 -22.02 -16.23
CA TRP A 76 -31.14 -21.96 -15.23
C TRP A 76 -31.04 -23.28 -14.48
N SER A 77 -29.87 -23.93 -14.47
CA SER A 77 -29.61 -25.15 -13.71
C SER A 77 -29.36 -24.82 -12.24
N ASN A 78 -29.73 -25.75 -11.36
CA ASN A 78 -29.36 -25.67 -9.94
C ASN A 78 -27.97 -26.24 -9.62
N SER A 79 -27.21 -26.66 -10.64
CA SER A 79 -25.86 -27.16 -10.49
C SER A 79 -24.87 -26.36 -11.35
N TRP A 80 -23.68 -26.08 -10.79
CA TRP A 80 -22.61 -25.38 -11.46
C TRP A 80 -21.24 -25.68 -10.86
N ASP A 81 -20.17 -25.31 -11.57
CA ASP A 81 -18.81 -25.41 -11.06
C ASP A 81 -18.49 -24.26 -10.10
N ALA A 82 -18.01 -24.60 -8.91
CA ALA A 82 -17.47 -23.64 -7.92
C ALA A 82 -16.04 -24.01 -7.57
N ALA A 83 -15.07 -23.30 -8.14
CA ALA A 83 -13.63 -23.50 -7.96
C ALA A 83 -13.16 -24.92 -8.34
N GLY A 84 -13.64 -25.46 -9.47
CA GLY A 84 -13.25 -26.77 -9.99
C GLY A 84 -14.00 -27.94 -9.37
N LYS A 85 -15.05 -27.68 -8.59
CA LYS A 85 -15.93 -28.69 -8.01
C LYS A 85 -17.37 -28.42 -8.40
N GLU A 86 -18.01 -29.41 -9.02
CA GLU A 86 -19.44 -29.32 -9.32
C GLU A 86 -20.25 -29.37 -8.01
N ILE A 87 -21.11 -28.39 -7.84
CA ILE A 87 -22.02 -28.30 -6.70
C ILE A 87 -23.47 -28.30 -7.19
N VAL A 88 -24.37 -28.82 -6.37
CA VAL A 88 -25.81 -28.68 -6.51
C VAL A 88 -26.27 -27.76 -5.38
N TRP A 89 -27.06 -26.73 -5.71
CA TRP A 89 -27.54 -25.79 -4.72
C TRP A 89 -28.56 -26.42 -3.79
N ASP A 90 -28.28 -26.41 -2.48
CA ASP A 90 -29.10 -27.01 -1.43
C ASP A 90 -29.40 -26.09 -0.24
N MET A 91 -29.04 -24.80 -0.36
CA MET A 91 -29.12 -23.85 0.75
C MET A 91 -30.34 -22.93 0.65
N VAL A 92 -31.01 -22.72 1.78
CA VAL A 92 -32.07 -21.72 1.97
C VAL A 92 -31.82 -20.95 3.25
N HIS A 93 -31.97 -19.63 3.22
CA HIS A 93 -31.72 -18.76 4.38
C HIS A 93 -32.66 -19.09 5.53
N TYR A 94 -32.11 -19.29 6.72
CA TYR A 94 -32.85 -19.37 7.99
C TYR A 94 -33.18 -17.95 8.50
N ASP A 95 -34.19 -17.86 9.39
CA ASP A 95 -34.64 -16.56 9.92
C ASP A 95 -33.53 -15.85 10.73
N VAL A 96 -32.69 -16.58 11.44
CA VAL A 96 -31.53 -16.02 12.16
C VAL A 96 -30.51 -15.43 11.21
N GLN A 97 -30.38 -15.99 10.00
CA GLN A 97 -29.50 -15.48 8.95
C GLN A 97 -30.01 -14.16 8.33
N LEU A 98 -31.35 -13.98 8.28
CA LEU A 98 -31.94 -12.69 7.89
C LEU A 98 -31.58 -11.59 8.91
N ILE A 99 -31.57 -11.91 10.19
CA ILE A 99 -31.17 -10.98 11.28
C ILE A 99 -29.69 -10.58 11.09
N GLY A 100 -28.81 -11.55 10.82
CA GLY A 100 -27.41 -11.30 10.51
C GLY A 100 -27.23 -10.39 9.29
N GLY A 101 -27.97 -10.65 8.22
CA GLY A 101 -27.97 -9.82 7.01
C GLY A 101 -28.43 -8.37 7.26
N ILE A 102 -29.45 -8.18 8.09
CA ILE A 102 -29.91 -6.83 8.51
C ILE A 102 -28.80 -6.12 9.30
N GLY A 103 -28.15 -6.83 10.23
CA GLY A 103 -27.06 -6.29 11.02
C GLY A 103 -25.90 -5.81 10.14
N LEU A 104 -25.49 -6.61 9.15
CA LEU A 104 -24.44 -6.26 8.19
C LEU A 104 -24.84 -5.05 7.32
N HIS A 105 -26.09 -5.00 6.83
CA HIS A 105 -26.57 -3.83 6.08
C HIS A 105 -26.52 -2.55 6.91
N LYS A 106 -26.79 -2.64 8.20
CA LYS A 106 -26.72 -1.52 9.15
C LYS A 106 -25.31 -1.19 9.62
N GLY A 107 -24.27 -1.73 8.99
CA GLY A 107 -22.87 -1.48 9.34
C GLY A 107 -22.47 -2.04 10.71
N LYS A 108 -23.10 -3.15 11.12
CA LYS A 108 -22.77 -3.84 12.38
C LYS A 108 -21.86 -5.04 12.13
N ILE A 109 -21.20 -5.48 13.19
CA ILE A 109 -20.47 -6.76 13.20
C ILE A 109 -21.48 -7.87 13.51
N ALA A 110 -21.54 -8.87 12.64
CA ALA A 110 -22.34 -10.07 12.86
C ALA A 110 -21.38 -11.21 13.26
N GLU A 111 -21.40 -11.58 14.54
CA GLU A 111 -20.66 -12.73 15.04
C GLU A 111 -21.41 -14.01 14.71
N MET A 112 -20.77 -14.91 13.97
CA MET A 112 -21.32 -16.19 13.56
C MET A 112 -20.26 -17.28 13.67
N GLN A 113 -20.63 -18.43 14.21
CA GLN A 113 -19.74 -19.57 14.34
C GLN A 113 -19.45 -20.22 12.96
N THR A 114 -18.36 -20.98 12.90
CA THR A 114 -18.04 -21.77 11.72
C THR A 114 -19.16 -22.77 11.43
N GLY A 115 -19.61 -22.82 10.17
CA GLY A 115 -20.71 -23.69 9.74
C GLY A 115 -22.11 -23.07 9.80
N GLU A 116 -22.28 -21.87 10.36
CA GLU A 116 -23.60 -21.19 10.41
C GLU A 116 -24.00 -20.51 9.09
N GLY A 117 -23.18 -20.65 8.05
CA GLY A 117 -23.49 -20.16 6.71
C GLY A 117 -23.22 -18.68 6.49
N LYS A 118 -22.10 -18.15 7.00
CA LYS A 118 -21.67 -16.73 6.80
C LYS A 118 -21.74 -16.30 5.36
N THR A 119 -21.22 -17.13 4.43
CA THR A 119 -21.22 -16.85 3.00
C THR A 119 -22.64 -16.67 2.44
N LEU A 120 -23.59 -17.49 2.91
CA LEU A 120 -25.00 -17.38 2.50
C LEU A 120 -25.64 -16.11 3.08
N VAL A 121 -25.37 -15.76 4.33
CA VAL A 121 -25.86 -14.53 4.98
C VAL A 121 -25.41 -13.29 4.21
N ALA A 122 -24.15 -13.26 3.77
CA ALA A 122 -23.59 -12.15 3.03
C ALA A 122 -24.38 -11.85 1.74
N THR A 123 -25.01 -12.85 1.13
CA THR A 123 -25.77 -12.64 -0.12
C THR A 123 -26.92 -11.64 0.03
N LEU A 124 -27.53 -11.55 1.19
CA LEU A 124 -28.66 -10.69 1.48
C LEU A 124 -28.30 -9.19 1.42
N PRO A 125 -27.38 -8.69 2.26
CA PRO A 125 -27.00 -7.29 2.22
C PRO A 125 -26.20 -6.94 0.97
N VAL A 126 -25.45 -7.88 0.38
CA VAL A 126 -24.74 -7.68 -0.90
C VAL A 126 -25.75 -7.41 -2.01
N PHE A 127 -26.77 -8.24 -2.16
CA PHE A 127 -27.81 -8.04 -3.15
C PHE A 127 -28.47 -6.67 -2.99
N LEU A 128 -28.92 -6.33 -1.77
CA LEU A 128 -29.60 -5.07 -1.48
C LEU A 128 -28.73 -3.85 -1.86
N ASN A 129 -27.46 -3.84 -1.45
CA ASN A 129 -26.57 -2.71 -1.70
C ASN A 129 -26.09 -2.67 -3.17
N ALA A 130 -26.00 -3.81 -3.85
CA ALA A 130 -25.64 -3.87 -5.27
C ALA A 130 -26.70 -3.23 -6.19
N LEU A 131 -27.98 -3.21 -5.77
CA LEU A 131 -29.05 -2.53 -6.52
C LEU A 131 -28.81 -1.03 -6.73
N THR A 132 -27.92 -0.42 -5.95
CA THR A 132 -27.54 0.99 -6.13
C THR A 132 -26.69 1.25 -7.38
N GLY A 133 -26.07 0.20 -7.96
CA GLY A 133 -25.10 0.33 -9.05
C GLY A 133 -23.74 0.95 -8.65
N ASN A 134 -23.57 1.29 -7.37
CA ASN A 134 -22.33 1.93 -6.88
C ASN A 134 -21.19 0.94 -6.61
N GLY A 135 -21.48 -0.36 -6.65
CA GLY A 135 -20.54 -1.45 -6.39
C GLY A 135 -20.45 -1.85 -4.92
N VAL A 136 -20.38 -3.16 -4.74
CA VAL A 136 -20.22 -3.81 -3.44
C VAL A 136 -18.93 -4.61 -3.46
N HIS A 137 -18.09 -4.46 -2.42
CA HIS A 137 -16.88 -5.23 -2.27
C HIS A 137 -17.06 -6.31 -1.19
N LEU A 138 -16.70 -7.55 -1.53
CA LEU A 138 -16.56 -8.64 -0.57
C LEU A 138 -15.07 -8.95 -0.37
N VAL A 139 -14.61 -8.69 0.85
CA VAL A 139 -13.22 -8.84 1.24
C VAL A 139 -13.05 -10.14 2.02
N THR A 140 -12.15 -11.01 1.56
CA THR A 140 -11.80 -12.27 2.20
C THR A 140 -10.31 -12.34 2.54
N VAL A 141 -9.90 -13.35 3.31
CA VAL A 141 -8.50 -13.48 3.77
C VAL A 141 -7.58 -14.12 2.74
N ASN A 142 -8.10 -14.89 1.78
CA ASN A 142 -7.27 -15.54 0.77
C ASN A 142 -7.97 -15.65 -0.60
N ASP A 143 -7.17 -15.81 -1.64
CA ASP A 143 -7.59 -15.85 -3.03
C ASP A 143 -8.44 -17.07 -3.39
N TYR A 144 -8.24 -18.21 -2.71
CA TYR A 144 -9.05 -19.40 -2.92
C TYR A 144 -10.51 -19.14 -2.49
N LEU A 145 -10.71 -18.55 -1.29
CA LEU A 145 -12.03 -18.20 -0.80
C LEU A 145 -12.69 -17.15 -1.69
N ALA A 146 -11.95 -16.12 -2.09
CA ALA A 146 -12.48 -15.08 -2.98
C ALA A 146 -13.01 -15.68 -4.29
N LYS A 147 -12.23 -16.54 -4.94
CA LYS A 147 -12.59 -17.20 -6.21
C LYS A 147 -13.73 -18.21 -6.03
N ARG A 148 -13.69 -19.01 -4.96
CA ARG A 148 -14.71 -20.02 -4.64
C ARG A 148 -16.06 -19.36 -4.38
N ASP A 149 -16.11 -18.42 -3.45
CA ASP A 149 -17.37 -17.82 -3.00
C ASP A 149 -17.98 -16.91 -4.08
N CYS A 150 -17.15 -16.21 -4.85
CA CYS A 150 -17.57 -15.52 -6.04
C CYS A 150 -18.30 -16.45 -7.02
N THR A 151 -17.71 -17.62 -7.31
CA THR A 151 -18.29 -18.58 -8.28
C THR A 151 -19.51 -19.29 -7.69
N TRP A 152 -19.45 -19.60 -6.41
CA TRP A 152 -20.51 -20.32 -5.70
C TRP A 152 -21.78 -19.50 -5.59
N MET A 153 -21.68 -18.21 -5.25
CA MET A 153 -22.82 -17.32 -5.05
C MET A 153 -23.29 -16.62 -6.34
N ALA A 154 -22.47 -16.65 -7.39
CA ALA A 154 -22.76 -15.94 -8.64
C ALA A 154 -24.19 -16.17 -9.20
N PRO A 155 -24.69 -17.42 -9.31
CA PRO A 155 -26.02 -17.65 -9.91
C PRO A 155 -27.15 -16.97 -9.15
N ILE A 156 -27.04 -16.79 -7.83
CA ILE A 156 -28.06 -16.09 -7.03
C ILE A 156 -28.16 -14.62 -7.44
N PHE A 157 -27.03 -13.97 -7.72
CA PHE A 157 -26.99 -12.56 -8.11
C PHE A 157 -27.30 -12.37 -9.60
N GLU A 158 -26.68 -13.19 -10.43
CA GLU A 158 -26.85 -13.13 -11.90
C GLU A 158 -28.28 -13.44 -12.34
N PHE A 159 -29.01 -14.29 -11.61
CA PHE A 159 -30.43 -14.54 -11.83
C PHE A 159 -31.31 -13.29 -11.72
N HIS A 160 -30.86 -12.31 -10.96
CA HIS A 160 -31.52 -11.01 -10.79
C HIS A 160 -30.90 -9.90 -11.66
N GLY A 161 -30.03 -10.23 -12.58
CA GLY A 161 -29.44 -9.26 -13.49
C GLY A 161 -28.26 -8.48 -12.93
N LEU A 162 -27.67 -8.91 -11.80
CA LEU A 162 -26.46 -8.29 -11.25
C LEU A 162 -25.21 -8.95 -11.82
N THR A 163 -24.17 -8.14 -12.01
CA THR A 163 -22.86 -8.61 -12.44
C THR A 163 -21.93 -8.88 -11.25
N ILE A 164 -21.13 -9.93 -11.34
CA ILE A 164 -20.23 -10.34 -10.27
C ILE A 164 -18.89 -10.79 -10.84
N ASP A 165 -17.79 -10.39 -10.20
CA ASP A 165 -16.46 -10.84 -10.59
C ASP A 165 -15.48 -10.85 -9.38
N CYS A 166 -14.26 -11.40 -9.60
CA CYS A 166 -13.23 -11.54 -8.59
C CYS A 166 -11.90 -10.98 -9.11
N ILE A 167 -11.36 -9.97 -8.43
CA ILE A 167 -10.11 -9.30 -8.83
C ILE A 167 -8.88 -10.21 -8.76
N ASP A 168 -8.88 -11.21 -7.87
CA ASP A 168 -7.77 -12.17 -7.70
C ASP A 168 -7.58 -13.10 -8.91
N ARG A 169 -8.43 -13.01 -9.93
CA ARG A 169 -8.27 -13.72 -11.22
C ARG A 169 -7.37 -13.00 -12.21
N TYR A 170 -7.15 -11.70 -12.01
CA TYR A 170 -6.58 -10.81 -13.01
C TYR A 170 -5.29 -10.16 -12.53
N LYS A 171 -4.40 -9.88 -13.48
CA LYS A 171 -3.14 -9.19 -13.19
C LYS A 171 -3.40 -7.73 -12.80
N PRO A 172 -2.56 -7.15 -11.92
CA PRO A 172 -2.58 -5.71 -11.65
C PRO A 172 -2.53 -4.88 -12.93
N HIS A 173 -3.24 -3.75 -12.94
CA HIS A 173 -3.33 -2.81 -14.07
C HIS A 173 -3.95 -3.38 -15.36
N SER A 174 -4.47 -4.61 -15.37
CA SER A 174 -5.12 -5.15 -16.55
C SER A 174 -6.52 -4.53 -16.75
N LYS A 175 -6.97 -4.54 -17.98
CA LYS A 175 -8.33 -4.08 -18.31
C LYS A 175 -9.38 -4.95 -17.64
N GLU A 176 -9.17 -6.26 -17.63
CA GLU A 176 -10.06 -7.24 -17.01
C GLU A 176 -10.21 -6.98 -15.50
N ARG A 177 -9.11 -6.58 -14.83
CA ARG A 177 -9.17 -6.20 -13.40
C ARG A 177 -9.99 -4.92 -13.19
N LYS A 178 -9.87 -3.95 -14.07
CA LYS A 178 -10.71 -2.75 -14.06
C LYS A 178 -12.18 -3.10 -14.32
N ASP A 179 -12.45 -3.97 -15.27
CA ASP A 179 -13.80 -4.44 -15.57
C ASP A 179 -14.41 -5.20 -14.39
N ALA A 180 -13.62 -5.97 -13.63
CA ALA A 180 -14.05 -6.63 -12.40
C ALA A 180 -14.46 -5.63 -11.30
N TYR A 181 -13.78 -4.47 -11.18
CA TYR A 181 -14.23 -3.39 -10.29
C TYR A 181 -15.48 -2.67 -10.77
N LEU A 182 -15.81 -2.73 -12.06
CA LEU A 182 -17.03 -2.17 -12.60
C LEU A 182 -18.25 -3.08 -12.44
N ALA A 183 -18.06 -4.35 -12.07
CA ALA A 183 -19.14 -5.25 -11.71
C ALA A 183 -19.94 -4.71 -10.50
N ASP A 184 -21.22 -5.09 -10.39
CA ASP A 184 -22.06 -4.69 -9.25
C ASP A 184 -21.53 -5.26 -7.94
N ILE A 185 -20.92 -6.45 -8.01
CA ILE A 185 -20.33 -7.16 -6.87
C ILE A 185 -18.91 -7.59 -7.21
N THR A 186 -17.95 -7.17 -6.41
CA THR A 186 -16.52 -7.47 -6.60
C THR A 186 -15.98 -8.23 -5.40
N TYR A 187 -15.53 -9.46 -5.62
CA TYR A 187 -14.81 -10.27 -4.63
C TYR A 187 -13.31 -10.03 -4.73
N GLY A 188 -12.61 -10.14 -3.60
CA GLY A 188 -11.16 -10.07 -3.57
C GLY A 188 -10.59 -10.26 -2.19
N THR A 189 -9.26 -10.44 -2.13
CA THR A 189 -8.54 -10.47 -0.85
C THR A 189 -8.28 -9.06 -0.34
N ASN A 190 -8.17 -8.94 1.00
CA ASN A 190 -7.83 -7.68 1.66
C ASN A 190 -6.56 -7.04 1.08
N ASN A 191 -5.52 -7.86 0.84
CA ASN A 191 -4.25 -7.40 0.31
C ASN A 191 -4.39 -6.85 -1.11
N GLU A 192 -5.12 -7.53 -2.00
CA GLU A 192 -5.29 -7.09 -3.39
C GLU A 192 -6.11 -5.80 -3.48
N PHE A 193 -7.17 -5.64 -2.70
CA PHE A 193 -7.89 -4.37 -2.59
C PHE A 193 -6.97 -3.24 -2.09
N GLY A 194 -6.16 -3.52 -1.08
CA GLY A 194 -5.22 -2.56 -0.52
C GLY A 194 -4.09 -2.20 -1.49
N PHE A 195 -3.53 -3.19 -2.20
CA PHE A 195 -2.50 -2.94 -3.22
C PHE A 195 -3.05 -2.13 -4.39
N ASP A 196 -4.26 -2.41 -4.86
CA ASP A 196 -4.87 -1.61 -5.92
C ASP A 196 -5.15 -0.18 -5.48
N TYR A 197 -5.60 0.02 -4.23
CA TYR A 197 -5.76 1.35 -3.67
C TYR A 197 -4.45 2.14 -3.65
N LEU A 198 -3.34 1.50 -3.24
CA LEU A 198 -2.03 2.14 -3.24
C LEU A 198 -1.55 2.45 -4.67
N ARG A 199 -1.73 1.51 -5.62
CA ARG A 199 -1.39 1.72 -7.05
C ARG A 199 -2.19 2.87 -7.66
N ASP A 200 -3.49 2.95 -7.37
CA ASP A 200 -4.36 4.01 -7.86
C ASP A 200 -3.96 5.40 -7.30
N ASN A 201 -3.49 5.45 -6.04
CA ASN A 201 -2.95 6.69 -5.47
C ASN A 201 -1.60 7.11 -6.09
N MET A 202 -0.88 6.19 -6.71
CA MET A 202 0.37 6.47 -7.43
C MET A 202 0.13 6.74 -8.93
N ALA A 203 -1.09 6.54 -9.43
CA ALA A 203 -1.43 6.73 -10.83
C ALA A 203 -1.37 8.22 -11.23
N ASN A 204 -0.65 8.52 -12.31
CA ASN A 204 -0.52 9.88 -12.83
C ASN A 204 -1.76 10.35 -13.61
N ARG A 205 -2.58 9.42 -14.11
CA ARG A 205 -3.78 9.70 -14.90
C ARG A 205 -4.97 8.98 -14.31
N GLU A 206 -6.13 9.62 -14.33
CA GLU A 206 -7.37 9.04 -13.83
C GLU A 206 -7.77 7.74 -14.57
N GLN A 207 -7.49 7.68 -15.86
CA GLN A 207 -7.78 6.49 -16.69
C GLN A 207 -6.97 5.24 -16.30
N ASP A 208 -5.83 5.42 -15.61
CA ASP A 208 -4.95 4.33 -15.18
C ASP A 208 -5.41 3.71 -13.86
N ARG A 209 -6.39 4.33 -13.18
CA ARG A 209 -7.00 3.78 -11.98
C ARG A 209 -7.89 2.61 -12.32
N VAL A 210 -7.86 1.60 -11.47
CA VAL A 210 -8.70 0.41 -11.60
C VAL A 210 -9.93 0.46 -10.71
N GLN A 211 -9.80 1.03 -9.50
CA GLN A 211 -10.89 1.13 -8.55
C GLN A 211 -11.82 2.31 -8.89
N ARG A 212 -13.10 2.12 -8.60
CA ARG A 212 -14.09 3.20 -8.57
C ARG A 212 -14.34 3.65 -7.13
N ARG A 213 -15.27 4.59 -6.92
CA ARG A 213 -15.67 5.04 -5.58
C ARG A 213 -16.12 3.85 -4.72
N HIS A 214 -15.66 3.80 -3.48
CA HIS A 214 -16.08 2.80 -2.51
C HIS A 214 -17.46 3.19 -1.96
N SER A 215 -18.42 2.27 -2.00
CA SER A 215 -19.78 2.49 -1.52
C SER A 215 -20.13 1.60 -0.34
N TYR A 216 -20.01 0.28 -0.53
CA TYR A 216 -20.33 -0.69 0.52
C TYR A 216 -19.34 -1.84 0.47
N ALA A 217 -18.91 -2.31 1.65
CA ALA A 217 -18.03 -3.46 1.76
C ALA A 217 -18.45 -4.39 2.91
N ILE A 218 -18.31 -5.69 2.67
CA ILE A 218 -18.35 -6.72 3.72
C ILE A 218 -16.95 -7.28 3.87
N VAL A 219 -16.45 -7.32 5.09
CA VAL A 219 -15.16 -7.93 5.42
C VAL A 219 -15.46 -9.24 6.17
N ASP A 220 -15.13 -10.37 5.55
CA ASP A 220 -15.20 -11.68 6.18
C ASP A 220 -13.95 -11.92 7.04
N GLU A 221 -14.09 -12.66 8.12
CA GLU A 221 -13.02 -12.90 9.10
C GLU A 221 -12.34 -11.58 9.55
N VAL A 222 -13.15 -10.62 9.97
CA VAL A 222 -12.74 -9.25 10.30
C VAL A 222 -11.68 -9.16 11.39
N ASP A 223 -11.63 -10.10 12.31
CA ASP A 223 -10.60 -10.27 13.33
C ASP A 223 -9.24 -10.55 12.71
N SER A 224 -9.14 -11.48 11.76
CA SER A 224 -7.92 -11.72 11.02
C SER A 224 -7.50 -10.50 10.20
N VAL A 225 -8.41 -9.90 9.44
CA VAL A 225 -8.10 -8.79 8.52
C VAL A 225 -7.75 -7.49 9.26
N LEU A 226 -8.53 -7.11 10.27
CA LEU A 226 -8.40 -5.79 10.91
C LEU A 226 -7.65 -5.81 12.24
N ILE A 227 -7.38 -6.97 12.81
CA ILE A 227 -6.66 -7.11 14.08
C ILE A 227 -5.32 -7.81 13.87
N ASP A 228 -5.32 -9.06 13.40
CA ASP A 228 -4.09 -9.86 13.29
C ASP A 228 -3.16 -9.32 12.20
N ASP A 229 -3.68 -9.06 11.01
CA ASP A 229 -2.93 -8.54 9.87
C ASP A 229 -2.74 -7.01 9.88
N ALA A 230 -3.41 -6.29 10.80
CA ALA A 230 -3.39 -4.83 10.84
C ALA A 230 -2.00 -4.21 10.98
N ARG A 231 -1.03 -4.95 11.50
CA ARG A 231 0.37 -4.52 11.65
C ARG A 231 1.26 -4.87 10.46
N THR A 232 0.76 -5.68 9.54
CA THR A 232 1.53 -6.08 8.35
C THR A 232 1.41 -4.98 7.30
N PRO A 233 2.49 -4.24 7.00
CA PRO A 233 2.43 -3.17 6.02
C PRO A 233 2.25 -3.75 4.60
N LEU A 234 1.38 -3.13 3.81
CA LEU A 234 1.31 -3.37 2.39
C LEU A 234 2.47 -2.65 1.71
N ILE A 235 3.48 -3.40 1.28
CA ILE A 235 4.67 -2.83 0.62
C ILE A 235 4.56 -3.10 -0.87
N ILE A 236 4.45 -2.03 -1.67
CA ILE A 236 4.61 -2.14 -3.12
C ILE A 236 6.11 -2.08 -3.42
N SER A 237 6.69 -3.24 -3.74
CA SER A 237 8.01 -3.32 -4.35
C SER A 237 7.84 -3.74 -5.80
N GLY A 238 8.14 -2.84 -6.73
CA GLY A 238 8.29 -3.19 -8.14
C GLY A 238 9.75 -3.53 -8.44
N PRO A 239 10.04 -4.35 -9.45
CA PRO A 239 11.37 -4.32 -10.00
C PRO A 239 11.62 -2.88 -10.46
N VAL A 240 12.59 -2.22 -9.86
CA VAL A 240 13.17 -1.01 -10.43
C VAL A 240 13.51 -1.39 -11.87
N PRO A 241 13.06 -0.63 -12.90
CA PRO A 241 13.54 -0.87 -14.24
C PRO A 241 15.05 -0.98 -14.11
N LYS A 242 15.60 -2.16 -14.38
CA LYS A 242 17.04 -2.33 -14.48
C LYS A 242 17.47 -1.44 -15.63
N GLY A 243 17.80 -0.19 -15.34
CA GLY A 243 18.84 0.43 -16.09
C GLY A 243 20.01 -0.52 -15.94
N ASP A 244 20.69 -0.85 -17.03
CA ASP A 244 21.86 -1.70 -17.07
C ASP A 244 23.05 -1.13 -16.26
N ASN A 245 22.79 -0.28 -15.30
CA ASN A 245 23.77 0.37 -14.47
C ASN A 245 24.05 -0.51 -13.26
N HIS A 246 25.15 -1.22 -13.34
CA HIS A 246 25.81 -1.95 -12.26
C HIS A 246 26.30 -1.02 -11.12
N GLU A 247 25.59 0.08 -10.82
CA GLU A 247 26.01 1.05 -9.81
C GLU A 247 26.14 0.41 -8.44
N PHE A 248 25.27 -0.56 -8.10
CA PHE A 248 25.38 -1.31 -6.87
C PHE A 248 26.73 -2.06 -6.76
N GLU A 249 27.19 -2.72 -7.82
CA GLU A 249 28.46 -3.45 -7.83
C GLU A 249 29.65 -2.49 -7.81
N ILE A 250 29.52 -1.32 -8.45
CA ILE A 250 30.56 -0.28 -8.47
C ILE A 250 30.66 0.43 -7.11
N LEU A 251 29.53 0.71 -6.47
CA LEU A 251 29.49 1.44 -5.20
C LEU A 251 29.81 0.55 -4.00
N LYS A 252 29.45 -0.74 -4.03
CA LYS A 252 29.64 -1.68 -2.92
C LYS A 252 31.07 -1.72 -2.37
N PRO A 253 32.16 -1.87 -3.18
CA PRO A 253 33.53 -1.88 -2.65
C PRO A 253 33.93 -0.54 -2.05
N LYS A 254 33.48 0.59 -2.63
CA LYS A 254 33.76 1.94 -2.15
C LYS A 254 33.11 2.20 -0.79
N ILE A 255 31.84 1.85 -0.66
CA ILE A 255 31.10 1.97 0.59
C ILE A 255 31.69 1.04 1.67
N SER A 256 32.05 -0.20 1.31
CA SER A 256 32.70 -1.12 2.24
C SER A 256 34.03 -0.54 2.78
N SER A 257 34.84 0.07 1.90
CA SER A 257 36.08 0.76 2.29
C SER A 257 35.80 1.95 3.23
N LEU A 258 34.82 2.81 2.87
CA LEU A 258 34.42 3.95 3.70
C LEU A 258 34.01 3.53 5.11
N VAL A 259 33.20 2.47 5.20
CA VAL A 259 32.74 1.92 6.50
C VAL A 259 33.93 1.37 7.31
N GLN A 260 34.92 0.75 6.68
CA GLN A 260 36.13 0.29 7.38
C GLN A 260 36.95 1.46 7.93
N ILE A 261 37.14 2.51 7.13
CA ILE A 261 37.84 3.72 7.55
C ILE A 261 37.10 4.38 8.71
N GLN A 262 35.78 4.50 8.63
CA GLN A 262 34.97 5.02 9.74
C GLN A 262 35.10 4.17 11.02
N LYS A 263 35.11 2.83 10.92
CA LYS A 263 35.31 1.93 12.05
C LYS A 263 36.66 2.15 12.72
N GLN A 264 37.70 2.33 11.96
CA GLN A 264 39.04 2.61 12.48
C GLN A 264 39.09 3.98 13.19
N LEU A 265 38.50 5.01 12.57
CA LEU A 265 38.42 6.36 13.13
C LEU A 265 37.65 6.36 14.44
N VAL A 266 36.44 5.77 14.47
CA VAL A 266 35.61 5.71 15.68
C VAL A 266 36.28 4.91 16.81
N THR A 267 37.01 3.85 16.47
CA THR A 267 37.78 3.08 17.47
C THR A 267 38.85 3.95 18.14
N LYS A 268 39.57 4.78 17.36
CA LYS A 268 40.54 5.72 17.84
C LYS A 268 39.88 6.79 18.73
N ILE A 269 38.83 7.43 18.23
CA ILE A 269 38.05 8.45 18.97
C ILE A 269 37.54 7.89 20.31
N LEU A 270 36.99 6.68 20.31
CA LEU A 270 36.50 6.04 21.52
C LEU A 270 37.60 5.75 22.52
N SER A 271 38.81 5.37 22.07
CA SER A 271 39.97 5.17 22.92
C SER A 271 40.44 6.49 23.57
N GLU A 272 40.44 7.59 22.83
CA GLU A 272 40.73 8.93 23.31
C GLU A 272 39.70 9.39 24.37
N SER A 273 38.39 9.22 24.03
CA SER A 273 37.28 9.52 24.95
C SER A 273 37.44 8.81 26.30
N LYS A 274 37.76 7.51 26.27
CA LYS A 274 37.98 6.72 27.50
C LYS A 274 39.08 7.30 28.37
N LYS A 275 40.22 7.66 27.78
CA LYS A 275 41.35 8.25 28.50
C LYS A 275 40.97 9.59 29.16
N LEU A 276 40.27 10.44 28.44
CA LEU A 276 39.82 11.76 28.90
C LEU A 276 38.79 11.64 30.04
N ILE A 277 37.81 10.78 29.91
CA ILE A 277 36.80 10.58 30.97
C ILE A 277 37.43 10.00 32.24
N VAL A 278 38.34 9.03 32.11
CA VAL A 278 39.07 8.46 33.26
C VAL A 278 39.97 9.50 33.92
N SER A 279 40.56 10.45 33.17
CA SER A 279 41.34 11.55 33.73
C SER A 279 40.50 12.67 34.35
N GLY A 280 39.16 12.60 34.27
CA GLY A 280 38.24 13.59 34.81
C GLY A 280 37.88 14.72 33.86
N ASP A 281 38.42 14.73 32.64
CA ASP A 281 38.04 15.69 31.59
C ASP A 281 36.76 15.23 30.88
N ASN A 282 35.66 15.51 31.55
CA ASN A 282 34.32 15.09 31.03
C ASN A 282 33.84 15.94 29.87
N GLU A 283 34.35 17.13 29.63
CA GLU A 283 33.95 17.99 28.53
C GLU A 283 34.54 17.48 27.22
N ASN A 284 35.88 17.39 27.13
CA ASN A 284 36.52 16.87 25.91
C ASN A 284 36.25 15.37 25.73
N GLY A 285 36.19 14.61 26.83
CA GLY A 285 35.83 13.20 26.80
C GLY A 285 34.42 12.94 26.32
N GLY A 286 33.44 13.77 26.73
CA GLY A 286 32.05 13.75 26.27
C GLY A 286 31.91 14.11 24.82
N PHE A 287 32.64 15.13 24.35
CA PHE A 287 32.68 15.48 22.91
C PHE A 287 33.13 14.30 22.05
N LYS A 288 34.25 13.67 22.41
CA LYS A 288 34.74 12.47 21.69
C LYS A 288 33.80 11.28 21.82
N LEU A 289 33.11 11.14 22.94
CA LEU A 289 32.08 10.11 23.12
C LEU A 289 30.89 10.33 22.21
N LEU A 290 30.44 11.57 22.08
CA LEU A 290 29.36 11.92 21.18
C LEU A 290 29.74 11.70 19.69
N GLN A 291 30.96 12.06 19.29
CA GLN A 291 31.49 11.74 17.95
C GLN A 291 31.44 10.22 17.69
N ALA A 292 31.93 9.41 18.64
CA ALA A 292 31.92 7.95 18.48
C ALA A 292 30.48 7.39 18.38
N TYR A 293 29.57 7.94 19.17
CA TYR A 293 28.16 7.55 19.17
C TYR A 293 27.46 7.89 17.82
N ARG A 294 27.68 9.11 17.33
CA ARG A 294 27.12 9.52 16.03
C ARG A 294 27.75 8.80 14.85
N GLY A 295 29.02 8.39 14.97
CA GLY A 295 29.72 7.67 13.90
C GLY A 295 29.35 6.19 13.79
N LEU A 296 29.22 5.46 14.91
CA LEU A 296 28.88 4.02 14.94
C LEU A 296 28.19 3.65 16.27
N PRO A 297 26.91 3.94 16.46
CA PRO A 297 26.19 3.73 17.72
C PRO A 297 26.14 2.27 18.14
N LYS A 298 26.06 1.32 17.20
CA LYS A 298 26.00 -0.12 17.47
C LYS A 298 27.38 -0.80 17.64
N SER A 299 28.46 -0.03 17.77
CA SER A 299 29.79 -0.58 18.07
C SER A 299 29.81 -1.31 19.41
N LYS A 300 30.20 -2.59 19.39
CA LYS A 300 30.31 -3.39 20.65
C LYS A 300 31.17 -2.73 21.73
N ALA A 301 32.27 -2.07 21.33
CA ALA A 301 33.15 -1.39 22.22
C ALA A 301 32.50 -0.14 22.86
N LEU A 302 31.70 0.60 22.09
CA LEU A 302 30.96 1.76 22.58
C LEU A 302 29.84 1.33 23.53
N ILE A 303 29.04 0.31 23.16
CA ILE A 303 27.97 -0.22 24.02
C ILE A 303 28.52 -0.68 25.37
N LYS A 304 29.66 -1.40 25.36
CA LYS A 304 30.32 -1.82 26.58
C LYS A 304 30.76 -0.60 27.45
N PHE A 305 31.28 0.44 26.82
CA PHE A 305 31.70 1.65 27.54
C PHE A 305 30.51 2.46 28.08
N LEU A 306 29.42 2.53 27.36
CA LEU A 306 28.16 3.17 27.81
C LEU A 306 27.51 2.45 29.00
N SER A 307 27.86 1.20 29.25
CA SER A 307 27.38 0.43 30.40
C SER A 307 28.17 0.75 31.69
N GLU A 308 29.29 1.46 31.58
CA GLU A 308 30.05 1.92 32.75
C GLU A 308 29.34 3.08 33.45
N GLU A 309 29.47 3.16 34.79
CA GLU A 309 28.76 4.13 35.62
C GLU A 309 29.13 5.58 35.22
N GLY A 310 28.14 6.44 35.04
CA GLY A 310 28.31 7.87 34.70
C GLY A 310 28.56 8.17 33.21
N VAL A 311 29.04 7.21 32.42
CA VAL A 311 29.38 7.44 30.99
C VAL A 311 28.16 7.80 30.16
N LYS A 312 27.04 7.11 30.34
CA LYS A 312 25.79 7.41 29.67
C LYS A 312 25.23 8.79 30.01
N GLN A 313 25.39 9.22 31.25
CA GLN A 313 25.00 10.56 31.70
C GLN A 313 25.86 11.64 31.03
N THR A 314 27.16 11.41 30.89
CA THR A 314 28.09 12.30 30.21
C THR A 314 27.68 12.43 28.72
N LEU A 315 27.39 11.33 28.05
CA LEU A 315 26.91 11.37 26.67
C LEU A 315 25.62 12.23 26.52
N LEU A 316 24.60 11.97 27.35
CA LEU A 316 23.35 12.72 27.31
C LEU A 316 23.49 14.21 27.59
N LYS A 317 24.38 14.58 28.55
CA LYS A 317 24.68 15.99 28.83
C LYS A 317 25.35 16.66 27.64
N THR A 318 26.32 16.00 27.03
CA THR A 318 27.02 16.51 25.83
C THR A 318 26.08 16.61 24.65
N GLU A 319 25.28 15.58 24.38
CA GLU A 319 24.28 15.60 23.30
C GLU A 319 23.32 16.78 23.48
N ASN A 320 22.75 16.96 24.67
CA ASN A 320 21.83 18.08 24.94
C ASN A 320 22.49 19.44 24.74
N PHE A 321 23.78 19.58 25.10
CA PHE A 321 24.51 20.82 24.87
C PHE A 321 24.67 21.15 23.39
N TYR A 322 25.04 20.17 22.54
CA TYR A 322 25.21 20.39 21.10
C TYR A 322 23.91 20.44 20.32
N MET A 323 22.80 19.96 20.90
CA MET A 323 21.45 20.07 20.34
C MET A 323 20.78 21.42 20.61
N GLN A 324 21.33 22.28 21.45
CA GLN A 324 20.78 23.61 21.70
C GLN A 324 20.80 24.46 20.42
N ASP A 325 19.97 25.49 20.35
CA ASP A 325 19.90 26.43 19.24
C ASP A 325 19.70 25.77 17.84
N ASN A 326 18.76 24.84 17.77
CA ASN A 326 18.45 24.12 16.52
C ASN A 326 19.66 23.37 15.93
N ASN A 327 20.45 22.68 16.76
CA ASN A 327 21.62 21.89 16.36
C ASN A 327 22.75 22.70 15.71
N ARG A 328 22.84 24.00 15.95
CA ARG A 328 23.83 24.89 15.32
C ARG A 328 25.27 24.45 15.52
N GLU A 329 25.58 23.85 16.66
CA GLU A 329 26.93 23.40 17.04
C GLU A 329 27.20 21.92 16.67
N MET A 330 26.17 21.16 16.27
CA MET A 330 26.32 19.74 15.92
C MET A 330 27.28 19.48 14.76
N PRO A 331 27.33 20.31 13.69
CA PRO A 331 28.28 20.14 12.60
C PRO A 331 29.76 20.08 13.07
N LYS A 332 30.11 20.70 14.22
CA LYS A 332 31.46 20.58 14.78
C LYS A 332 31.77 19.18 15.29
N VAL A 333 30.76 18.46 15.81
CA VAL A 333 30.88 17.08 16.24
C VAL A 333 31.07 16.16 15.05
N ASP A 334 30.33 16.44 13.96
CA ASP A 334 30.27 15.59 12.75
C ASP A 334 31.45 15.79 11.80
N ALA A 335 32.17 16.92 11.89
CA ALA A 335 33.21 17.33 10.93
C ALA A 335 34.34 16.30 10.72
N ASP A 336 34.71 15.55 11.74
CA ASP A 336 35.75 14.53 11.64
C ASP A 336 35.27 13.20 11.04
N LEU A 337 33.95 12.94 11.06
CA LEU A 337 33.34 11.71 10.59
C LEU A 337 33.17 11.70 9.10
N TYR A 338 33.10 10.52 8.49
CA TYR A 338 32.77 10.34 7.06
C TYR A 338 31.27 10.23 6.82
N PHE A 339 30.55 9.72 7.81
CA PHE A 339 29.08 9.70 7.81
C PHE A 339 28.58 9.69 9.25
N THR A 340 27.34 10.11 9.44
CA THR A 340 26.65 10.10 10.73
C THR A 340 25.44 9.18 10.69
N ILE A 341 25.12 8.59 11.85
CA ILE A 341 24.00 7.67 12.03
C ILE A 341 23.07 8.25 13.09
N ASP A 342 21.82 8.47 12.71
CA ASP A 342 20.72 8.75 13.62
C ASP A 342 19.87 7.48 13.79
N GLU A 343 20.07 6.77 14.89
CA GLU A 343 19.30 5.54 15.19
C GLU A 343 17.81 5.81 15.40
N LYS A 344 17.45 6.95 15.97
CA LYS A 344 16.04 7.27 16.29
C LYS A 344 15.19 7.41 15.03
N ASN A 345 15.79 8.04 14.01
CA ASN A 345 15.13 8.30 12.73
C ASN A 345 15.51 7.29 11.64
N ASN A 346 16.36 6.31 11.96
CA ASN A 346 16.91 5.34 11.01
C ASN A 346 17.52 6.02 9.77
N GLN A 347 18.22 7.14 9.99
CA GLN A 347 18.85 7.95 8.93
C GLN A 347 20.37 7.83 8.99
N ILE A 348 20.98 7.85 7.81
CA ILE A 348 22.43 7.94 7.64
C ILE A 348 22.70 9.07 6.66
N GLU A 349 23.62 9.95 7.03
CA GLU A 349 24.00 11.09 6.21
C GLU A 349 25.51 11.10 6.02
N LEU A 350 25.94 11.27 4.76
CA LEU A 350 27.35 11.54 4.47
C LEU A 350 27.71 12.94 4.91
N THR A 351 28.88 13.08 5.52
CA THR A 351 29.49 14.41 5.77
C THR A 351 30.22 14.88 4.51
N ASP A 352 30.60 16.17 4.48
CA ASP A 352 31.43 16.71 3.39
C ASP A 352 32.71 15.89 3.20
N LYS A 353 33.36 15.50 4.29
CA LYS A 353 34.54 14.63 4.27
C LYS A 353 34.27 13.24 3.67
N GLY A 354 33.08 12.70 3.88
CA GLY A 354 32.66 11.44 3.28
C GLY A 354 32.42 11.56 1.78
N ILE A 355 31.80 12.66 1.37
CA ILE A 355 31.57 13.00 -0.03
C ILE A 355 32.89 13.21 -0.76
N ASP A 356 33.80 14.01 -0.21
CA ASP A 356 35.14 14.26 -0.77
C ASP A 356 35.92 12.95 -0.95
N HIS A 357 35.95 12.11 0.09
CA HIS A 357 36.64 10.82 0.01
C HIS A 357 36.09 9.88 -1.05
N LEU A 358 34.80 9.89 -1.28
CA LEU A 358 34.15 9.07 -2.32
C LEU A 358 34.37 9.68 -3.71
N SER A 359 34.37 10.99 -3.83
CA SER A 359 34.58 11.73 -5.09
C SER A 359 36.02 11.62 -5.57
N ASP A 360 37.00 11.72 -4.71
CA ASP A 360 38.43 11.55 -5.01
C ASP A 360 38.75 10.21 -5.68
N ASN A 361 37.99 9.16 -5.32
CA ASN A 361 38.15 7.83 -5.87
C ASN A 361 37.51 7.64 -7.27
N VAL A 362 36.81 8.66 -7.79
CA VAL A 362 36.09 8.58 -9.09
C VAL A 362 36.64 9.52 -10.15
N ASN A 363 37.54 10.45 -9.77
CA ASN A 363 38.01 11.56 -10.64
C ASN A 363 36.88 12.45 -11.17
N ASP A 364 35.74 12.52 -10.47
CA ASP A 364 34.60 13.36 -10.80
C ASP A 364 34.14 14.06 -9.52
N PRO A 365 34.48 15.34 -9.33
CA PRO A 365 34.12 16.09 -8.12
C PRO A 365 32.62 16.26 -7.94
N ASP A 366 31.84 16.20 -9.01
CA ASP A 366 30.39 16.39 -8.98
C ASP A 366 29.60 15.07 -8.93
N PHE A 367 30.31 13.94 -8.75
CA PHE A 367 29.71 12.60 -8.77
C PHE A 367 28.54 12.41 -7.82
N PHE A 368 28.57 13.09 -6.67
CA PHE A 368 27.52 13.04 -5.63
C PHE A 368 26.79 14.37 -5.45
N VAL A 369 27.03 15.36 -6.29
CA VAL A 369 26.39 16.67 -6.22
C VAL A 369 25.13 16.66 -7.10
N LEU A 370 23.97 16.88 -6.48
CA LEU A 370 22.73 17.05 -7.23
C LEU A 370 22.72 18.40 -7.94
N PRO A 371 22.40 18.45 -9.25
CA PRO A 371 22.22 19.72 -9.93
C PRO A 371 21.05 20.51 -9.33
N ASP A 372 21.21 21.82 -9.22
CA ASP A 372 20.12 22.70 -8.83
C ASP A 372 19.15 22.92 -9.99
N LEU A 373 18.14 22.04 -10.06
CA LEU A 373 17.11 22.07 -11.11
C LEU A 373 16.50 23.46 -11.30
N SER A 374 16.28 24.21 -10.21
CA SER A 374 15.63 25.52 -10.27
C SER A 374 16.51 26.53 -10.99
N SER A 375 17.79 26.59 -10.66
CA SER A 375 18.75 27.49 -11.28
C SER A 375 19.06 27.11 -12.72
N GLU A 376 19.22 25.81 -13.02
CA GLU A 376 19.53 25.34 -14.37
C GLU A 376 18.33 25.49 -15.33
N ILE A 377 17.11 25.21 -14.88
CA ILE A 377 15.90 25.45 -15.67
C ILE A 377 15.71 26.95 -15.94
N ALA A 378 15.92 27.81 -14.93
CA ALA A 378 15.83 29.25 -15.11
C ALA A 378 16.88 29.80 -16.09
N GLN A 379 18.07 29.21 -16.15
CA GLN A 379 19.07 29.55 -17.15
C GLN A 379 18.61 29.19 -18.56
N ILE A 380 18.06 27.99 -18.76
CA ILE A 380 17.54 27.55 -20.06
C ILE A 380 16.39 28.45 -20.55
N GLU A 381 15.49 28.84 -19.64
CA GLU A 381 14.34 29.70 -19.95
C GLU A 381 14.78 31.12 -20.35
N ASN A 382 15.93 31.57 -19.90
CA ASN A 382 16.54 32.86 -20.31
C ASN A 382 17.36 32.77 -21.61
N GLU A 383 17.65 31.58 -22.12
CA GLU A 383 18.30 31.39 -23.42
C GLU A 383 17.23 31.45 -24.52
N ASN A 384 17.48 32.23 -25.58
CA ASN A 384 16.60 32.29 -26.76
C ASN A 384 16.76 31.03 -27.63
N LEU A 385 16.20 29.92 -27.15
CA LEU A 385 16.22 28.60 -27.80
C LEU A 385 14.91 28.33 -28.53
N SER A 386 14.94 27.43 -29.51
CA SER A 386 13.70 26.86 -30.07
C SER A 386 13.01 25.96 -29.05
N THR A 387 11.69 25.81 -29.16
CA THR A 387 10.88 24.96 -28.22
C THR A 387 11.40 23.51 -28.14
N GLU A 388 11.95 23.01 -29.23
CA GLU A 388 12.49 21.64 -29.31
C GLU A 388 13.87 21.52 -28.62
N GLU A 389 14.71 22.54 -28.77
CA GLU A 389 16.04 22.59 -28.11
C GLU A 389 15.88 22.83 -26.58
N GLU A 390 14.91 23.63 -26.18
CA GLU A 390 14.58 23.85 -24.77
C GLU A 390 14.10 22.56 -24.11
N ALA A 391 13.18 21.82 -24.75
CA ALA A 391 12.69 20.54 -24.26
C ALA A 391 13.83 19.52 -24.12
N ASN A 392 14.69 19.39 -25.12
CA ASN A 392 15.82 18.46 -25.10
C ASN A 392 16.84 18.79 -24.00
N LYS A 393 17.11 20.09 -23.75
CA LYS A 393 18.00 20.50 -22.67
C LYS A 393 17.38 20.21 -21.28
N LYS A 394 16.09 20.52 -21.09
CA LYS A 394 15.37 20.20 -19.85
C LYS A 394 15.36 18.69 -19.57
N ASP A 395 15.07 17.88 -20.58
CA ASP A 395 15.10 16.40 -20.45
C ASP A 395 16.48 15.88 -20.05
N LYS A 396 17.56 16.49 -20.59
CA LYS A 396 18.93 16.08 -20.23
C LYS A 396 19.25 16.39 -18.78
N ILE A 397 18.86 17.56 -18.26
CA ILE A 397 19.05 17.94 -16.86
C ILE A 397 18.22 17.03 -15.93
N PHE A 398 16.96 16.75 -16.28
CA PHE A 398 16.13 15.83 -15.51
C PHE A 398 16.71 14.40 -15.47
N ASN A 399 17.26 13.93 -16.57
CA ASN A 399 17.90 12.60 -16.61
C ASN A 399 19.17 12.55 -15.75
N ASP A 400 20.03 13.58 -15.81
CA ASP A 400 21.22 13.68 -14.94
C ASP A 400 20.85 13.77 -13.46
N PHE A 401 19.83 14.56 -13.13
CA PHE A 401 19.31 14.64 -11.76
C PHE A 401 18.79 13.30 -11.27
N ASN A 402 18.00 12.60 -12.08
CA ASN A 402 17.45 11.29 -11.71
C ASN A 402 18.57 10.26 -11.52
N GLU A 403 19.54 10.21 -12.41
CA GLU A 403 20.69 9.30 -12.31
C GLU A 403 21.51 9.55 -11.03
N LYS A 404 21.82 10.80 -10.73
CA LYS A 404 22.54 11.17 -9.50
C LYS A 404 21.72 10.92 -8.24
N SER A 405 20.42 11.18 -8.28
CA SER A 405 19.50 10.92 -7.17
C SER A 405 19.39 9.42 -6.86
N GLU A 406 19.26 8.56 -7.89
CA GLU A 406 19.26 7.09 -7.72
C GLU A 406 20.59 6.59 -7.15
N ARG A 407 21.71 7.16 -7.58
CA ARG A 407 23.05 6.84 -7.07
C ARG A 407 23.18 7.15 -5.59
N ILE A 408 22.75 8.34 -5.15
CA ILE A 408 22.75 8.74 -3.74
C ILE A 408 21.82 7.83 -2.93
N HIS A 409 20.66 7.49 -3.46
CA HIS A 409 19.75 6.57 -2.82
C HIS A 409 20.37 5.19 -2.63
N THR A 410 20.95 4.61 -3.67
CA THR A 410 21.65 3.31 -3.64
C THR A 410 22.79 3.29 -2.63
N MET A 411 23.56 4.37 -2.57
CA MET A 411 24.65 4.54 -1.62
C MET A 411 24.14 4.55 -0.17
N ASN A 412 23.08 5.31 0.11
CA ASN A 412 22.46 5.35 1.43
C ASN A 412 21.90 3.98 1.86
N GLN A 413 21.32 3.22 0.93
CA GLN A 413 20.89 1.85 1.19
C GLN A 413 22.06 0.92 1.51
N LEU A 414 23.17 1.04 0.77
CA LEU A 414 24.38 0.28 1.07
C LEU A 414 24.97 0.64 2.43
N LEU A 415 25.06 1.92 2.76
CA LEU A 415 25.55 2.37 4.08
C LEU A 415 24.68 1.80 5.19
N LYS A 416 23.34 1.83 5.04
CA LYS A 416 22.42 1.21 6.01
C LYS A 416 22.68 -0.28 6.16
N ALA A 417 22.83 -1.01 5.08
CA ALA A 417 23.07 -2.45 5.11
C ALA A 417 24.39 -2.84 5.78
N TYR A 418 25.40 -1.94 5.79
CA TYR A 418 26.70 -2.19 6.42
C TYR A 418 26.82 -1.73 7.88
N THR A 419 25.89 -0.87 8.35
CA THR A 419 26.03 -0.16 9.63
C THR A 419 24.87 -0.35 10.59
N LEU A 420 23.67 -0.58 10.08
CA LEU A 420 22.42 -0.83 10.85
C LEU A 420 22.00 -2.30 10.81
#